data_b90f2a69e86fc4e28ed73d0440152f41
#
_entry.id   b90f2a69e86fc4e28ed73d0440152f41
#
_cell.length_a   1.000
_cell.length_b   1.000
_cell.length_c   1.000
_cell.angle_alpha   90.00
_cell.angle_beta   90.00
_cell.angle_gamma   90.00
#
_symmetry.space_group_name_H-M   'P 1'
#
loop_
_entity.id
_entity.type
_entity.pdbx_description
1 polymer ?
#
loop_
_entity_poly.entity_id
_entity_poly.type
_entity_poly.pdbx_seq_one_letter_code
_entity_poly.pdbx_strand_id
1 'polypeptide(L)'
;MQPHERLDRRVGFCVLAAVLEQLTVLAPGLIGGSVARAARARGVARRIVLWARRPETRLALAEQAWCDATEETPEEAVAEASMVVIAAPVDLIVPLLRQVVPRLKPDAIVSDVGSVKAEISRLGREAVRGGAHFVGAHPMAGSEKTGWQHGKAELFDGRTCFVTPVDSTDAEAAASVARFWRDLGAEVVTIDPDTHDEIVAHISHLPQLLASALCAFLATRDPSWRNYAGGGLRDTTRIAASDTKLWRTILQENRDEVLRALRQFQDELEGFQAALANRDFIEVAARLERGRAYRDKFRPSL
;
A
#
# COMPACT_ATOMS: atom_id res chain seq x y z
N MET A 1 18.74 28.19 -49.88
CA MET A 1 18.52 26.84 -49.39
C MET A 1 19.55 26.60 -48.29
N GLN A 2 19.16 26.80 -47.02
CA GLN A 2 20.02 26.56 -45.85
C GLN A 2 19.39 25.44 -45.00
N PRO A 3 20.16 24.50 -44.48
CA PRO A 3 19.63 23.39 -43.67
C PRO A 3 19.39 23.85 -42.24
N HIS A 4 18.21 23.49 -41.74
CA HIS A 4 17.80 23.67 -40.33
C HIS A 4 18.60 22.73 -39.41
N GLU A 5 19.43 23.31 -38.57
CA GLU A 5 20.03 22.65 -37.40
C GLU A 5 18.95 22.27 -36.40
N ARG A 6 18.80 20.98 -36.16
CA ARG A 6 18.01 20.42 -35.04
C ARG A 6 18.84 20.52 -33.77
N LEU A 7 18.51 21.45 -32.91
CA LEU A 7 19.02 21.49 -31.54
C LEU A 7 18.46 20.30 -30.75
N ASP A 8 19.30 19.31 -30.56
CA ASP A 8 19.07 18.17 -29.62
C ASP A 8 19.26 18.69 -28.18
N ARG A 9 18.16 19.09 -27.53
CA ARG A 9 18.16 19.48 -26.13
C ARG A 9 17.83 18.27 -25.25
N ARG A 10 18.74 17.33 -25.13
CA ARG A 10 18.80 16.39 -24.00
C ARG A 10 19.71 16.93 -22.92
N VAL A 11 19.30 17.96 -22.21
CA VAL A 11 19.90 18.30 -20.91
C VAL A 11 19.13 17.48 -19.85
N GLY A 12 19.58 16.25 -19.67
CA GLY A 12 19.20 15.48 -18.47
C GLY A 12 19.86 16.12 -17.27
N PHE A 13 19.11 16.93 -16.50
CA PHE A 13 19.48 17.26 -15.14
C PHE A 13 19.41 15.95 -14.33
N CYS A 14 20.54 15.27 -14.25
CA CYS A 14 20.76 14.27 -13.23
C CYS A 14 20.92 15.04 -11.90
N VAL A 15 19.81 15.42 -11.27
CA VAL A 15 19.84 15.78 -9.85
C VAL A 15 20.22 14.49 -9.14
N LEU A 16 21.48 14.42 -8.67
CA LEU A 16 21.92 13.34 -7.80
C LEU A 16 20.89 13.22 -6.68
N ALA A 17 20.13 12.12 -6.67
CA ALA A 17 19.16 11.84 -5.62
C ALA A 17 19.92 11.87 -4.28
N ALA A 18 19.44 12.68 -3.34
CA ALA A 18 20.06 12.74 -2.02
C ALA A 18 19.90 11.36 -1.38
N VAL A 19 21.02 10.63 -1.28
CA VAL A 19 21.06 9.30 -0.68
C VAL A 19 20.80 9.45 0.84
N LEU A 20 19.84 8.71 1.38
CA LEU A 20 19.54 8.70 2.81
C LEU A 20 20.76 8.19 3.58
N GLU A 21 21.16 8.89 4.64
CA GLU A 21 22.24 8.42 5.53
C GLU A 21 21.84 7.11 6.20
N GLN A 22 20.61 7.05 6.78
CA GLN A 22 20.05 5.84 7.34
C GLN A 22 18.56 5.73 7.04
N LEU A 23 18.18 4.60 6.45
CA LEU A 23 16.80 4.11 6.37
C LEU A 23 16.57 3.10 7.49
N THR A 24 15.55 3.32 8.31
CA THR A 24 15.11 2.34 9.29
C THR A 24 13.76 1.76 8.90
N VAL A 25 13.60 0.43 8.88
CA VAL A 25 12.32 -0.24 8.65
C VAL A 25 11.89 -0.97 9.91
N LEU A 26 10.76 -0.55 10.47
CA LEU A 26 10.16 -1.16 11.66
C LEU A 26 9.12 -2.21 11.26
N ALA A 27 9.19 -3.38 11.90
CA ALA A 27 8.31 -4.53 11.70
C ALA A 27 8.31 -5.07 10.24
N PRO A 28 9.48 -5.42 9.67
CA PRO A 28 9.60 -5.85 8.28
C PRO A 28 8.88 -7.20 8.04
N GLY A 29 7.67 -7.11 7.46
CA GLY A 29 6.97 -8.23 6.81
C GLY A 29 7.30 -8.29 5.32
N LEU A 30 6.35 -8.75 4.49
CA LEU A 30 6.48 -8.76 3.02
C LEU A 30 6.85 -7.37 2.48
N ILE A 31 6.05 -6.35 2.83
CA ILE A 31 6.25 -4.99 2.32
C ILE A 31 7.53 -4.37 2.88
N GLY A 32 7.73 -4.38 4.20
CA GLY A 32 8.93 -3.79 4.82
C GLY A 32 10.22 -4.48 4.39
N GLY A 33 10.21 -5.80 4.21
CA GLY A 33 11.34 -6.54 3.65
C GLY A 33 11.61 -6.19 2.19
N SER A 34 10.57 -5.91 1.41
CA SER A 34 10.71 -5.43 0.03
C SER A 34 11.25 -4.00 -0.03
N VAL A 35 10.81 -3.11 0.88
CA VAL A 35 11.36 -1.75 1.02
C VAL A 35 12.86 -1.80 1.25
N ALA A 36 13.32 -2.59 2.22
CA ALA A 36 14.74 -2.69 2.53
C ALA A 36 15.56 -3.28 1.37
N ARG A 37 15.04 -4.33 0.70
CA ARG A 37 15.68 -4.93 -0.49
C ARG A 37 15.74 -3.96 -1.65
N ALA A 38 14.66 -3.25 -1.96
CA ALA A 38 14.61 -2.26 -3.02
C ALA A 38 15.57 -1.09 -2.73
N ALA A 39 15.58 -0.60 -1.50
CA ALA A 39 16.48 0.47 -1.08
C ALA A 39 17.97 0.08 -1.22
N ARG A 40 18.32 -1.16 -0.86
CA ARG A 40 19.68 -1.70 -1.07
C ARG A 40 20.02 -1.83 -2.54
N ALA A 41 19.16 -2.47 -3.32
CA ALA A 41 19.41 -2.74 -4.74
C ALA A 41 19.56 -1.45 -5.56
N ARG A 42 18.89 -0.37 -5.16
CA ARG A 42 18.87 0.92 -5.87
C ARG A 42 19.76 1.99 -5.25
N GLY A 43 20.46 1.67 -4.17
CA GLY A 43 21.37 2.61 -3.51
C GLY A 43 20.66 3.82 -2.87
N VAL A 44 19.40 3.68 -2.43
CA VAL A 44 18.58 4.77 -1.88
C VAL A 44 19.06 5.19 -0.50
N ALA A 45 19.69 4.29 0.27
CA ALA A 45 20.22 4.56 1.58
C ALA A 45 21.63 3.98 1.72
N ARG A 46 22.51 4.69 2.47
CA ARG A 46 23.86 4.23 2.83
C ARG A 46 23.81 3.11 3.87
N ARG A 47 22.94 3.25 4.84
CA ARG A 47 22.73 2.29 5.91
C ARG A 47 21.27 1.90 6.02
N ILE A 48 20.99 0.60 6.18
CA ILE A 48 19.64 0.05 6.36
C ILE A 48 19.61 -0.69 7.69
N VAL A 49 18.81 -0.16 8.63
CA VAL A 49 18.59 -0.72 9.96
C VAL A 49 17.19 -1.29 10.05
N LEU A 50 17.06 -2.47 10.63
CA LEU A 50 15.80 -3.16 10.77
C LEU A 50 15.47 -3.45 12.23
N TRP A 51 14.19 -3.36 12.56
CA TRP A 51 13.71 -3.84 13.83
C TRP A 51 12.50 -4.73 13.67
N ALA A 52 12.53 -5.89 14.32
CA ALA A 52 11.41 -6.81 14.43
C ALA A 52 11.17 -7.18 15.90
N ARG A 53 9.89 -7.37 16.27
CA ARG A 53 9.50 -7.68 17.64
C ARG A 53 10.14 -8.96 18.17
N ARG A 54 10.27 -9.99 17.32
CA ARG A 54 10.78 -11.30 17.72
C ARG A 54 12.31 -11.33 17.62
N PRO A 55 13.04 -11.73 18.68
CA PRO A 55 14.51 -11.84 18.64
C PRO A 55 15.02 -12.76 17.53
N GLU A 56 14.38 -13.91 17.31
CA GLU A 56 14.74 -14.84 16.25
C GLU A 56 14.60 -14.24 14.85
N THR A 57 13.62 -13.35 14.67
CA THR A 57 13.47 -12.61 13.41
C THR A 57 14.59 -11.60 13.22
N ARG A 58 15.01 -10.89 14.28
CA ARG A 58 16.13 -9.94 14.21
C ARG A 58 17.43 -10.64 13.88
N LEU A 59 17.72 -11.79 14.50
CA LEU A 59 18.89 -12.61 14.17
C LEU A 59 18.89 -13.02 12.69
N ALA A 60 17.78 -13.54 12.19
CA ALA A 60 17.67 -13.95 10.78
C ALA A 60 17.77 -12.76 9.79
N LEU A 61 17.33 -11.57 10.18
CA LEU A 61 17.46 -10.35 9.38
C LEU A 61 18.90 -9.83 9.36
N ALA A 62 19.62 -9.94 10.45
CA ALA A 62 21.04 -9.51 10.56
C ALA A 62 21.97 -10.29 9.61
N GLU A 63 21.58 -11.50 9.21
CA GLU A 63 22.33 -12.32 8.26
C GLU A 63 22.10 -11.92 6.79
N GLN A 64 21.18 -10.99 6.54
CA GLN A 64 20.81 -10.63 5.17
C GLN A 64 21.74 -9.55 4.59
N ALA A 65 22.25 -9.74 3.39
CA ALA A 65 23.14 -8.78 2.71
C ALA A 65 22.52 -7.38 2.45
N TRP A 66 21.20 -7.26 2.58
CA TRP A 66 20.45 -6.00 2.44
C TRP A 66 20.14 -5.34 3.80
N CYS A 67 20.63 -5.87 4.91
CA CYS A 67 20.49 -5.34 6.26
C CYS A 67 21.90 -5.03 6.79
N ASP A 68 22.13 -3.81 7.27
CA ASP A 68 23.42 -3.43 7.87
C ASP A 68 23.44 -3.65 9.37
N ALA A 69 22.28 -3.54 10.04
CA ALA A 69 22.14 -3.79 11.47
C ALA A 69 20.68 -4.11 11.83
N THR A 70 20.52 -4.82 12.94
CA THR A 70 19.25 -4.93 13.68
C THR A 70 19.47 -4.47 15.11
N GLU A 71 18.47 -3.82 15.69
CA GLU A 71 18.54 -3.31 17.06
C GLU A 71 17.58 -4.08 17.98
N GLU A 72 17.84 -4.05 19.29
CA GLU A 72 17.00 -4.77 20.26
C GLU A 72 15.65 -4.08 20.47
N THR A 73 15.65 -2.75 20.43
CA THR A 73 14.45 -1.92 20.60
C THR A 73 14.17 -1.08 19.37
N PRO A 74 12.92 -0.71 19.11
CA PRO A 74 12.59 0.16 17.98
C PRO A 74 13.12 1.57 18.19
N GLU A 75 13.29 2.01 19.44
CA GLU A 75 13.88 3.30 19.84
C GLU A 75 15.34 3.41 19.43
N GLU A 76 16.12 2.34 19.63
CA GLU A 76 17.52 2.28 19.18
C GLU A 76 17.60 2.28 17.66
N ALA A 77 16.73 1.55 17.00
CA ALA A 77 16.71 1.45 15.54
C ALA A 77 16.49 2.80 14.85
N VAL A 78 15.73 3.72 15.44
CA VAL A 78 15.41 5.02 14.83
C VAL A 78 16.35 6.15 15.21
N ALA A 79 17.23 5.96 16.20
CA ALA A 79 18.02 7.04 16.80
C ALA A 79 18.88 7.82 15.78
N GLU A 80 19.39 7.14 14.74
CA GLU A 80 20.21 7.74 13.69
C GLU A 80 19.49 7.81 12.33
N ALA A 81 18.18 7.50 12.27
CA ALA A 81 17.44 7.45 11.03
C ALA A 81 17.22 8.83 10.41
N SER A 82 17.47 8.96 9.10
CA SER A 82 17.00 10.07 8.29
C SER A 82 15.55 9.82 7.83
N MET A 83 15.24 8.54 7.56
CA MET A 83 13.87 8.10 7.21
C MET A 83 13.54 6.81 7.94
N VAL A 84 12.33 6.76 8.48
CA VAL A 84 11.76 5.58 9.13
C VAL A 84 10.52 5.13 8.35
N VAL A 85 10.44 3.85 8.00
CA VAL A 85 9.26 3.24 7.40
C VAL A 85 8.65 2.24 8.39
N ILE A 86 7.42 2.51 8.85
CA ILE A 86 6.68 1.62 9.74
C ILE A 86 5.85 0.65 8.90
N ALA A 87 6.29 -0.62 8.83
CA ALA A 87 5.64 -1.67 8.07
C ALA A 87 4.85 -2.65 8.95
N ALA A 88 4.29 -2.14 10.03
CA ALA A 88 3.46 -2.87 10.97
C ALA A 88 2.01 -3.02 10.48
N PRO A 89 1.21 -3.93 11.05
CA PRO A 89 -0.25 -3.92 10.89
C PRO A 89 -0.85 -2.54 11.21
N VAL A 90 -1.94 -2.20 10.54
CA VAL A 90 -2.56 -0.86 10.57
C VAL A 90 -2.78 -0.34 11.99
N ASP A 91 -3.35 -1.18 12.87
CA ASP A 91 -3.64 -0.87 14.28
C ASP A 91 -2.38 -0.66 15.15
N LEU A 92 -1.21 -1.06 14.67
CA LEU A 92 0.06 -0.94 15.39
C LEU A 92 0.95 0.21 14.87
N ILE A 93 0.60 0.86 13.77
CA ILE A 93 1.42 1.93 13.18
C ILE A 93 1.54 3.12 14.13
N VAL A 94 0.42 3.69 14.56
CA VAL A 94 0.42 4.87 15.46
C VAL A 94 0.98 4.56 16.85
N PRO A 95 0.64 3.43 17.51
CA PRO A 95 1.29 3.02 18.74
C PRO A 95 2.83 2.93 18.62
N LEU A 96 3.34 2.29 17.57
CA LEU A 96 4.77 2.16 17.35
C LEU A 96 5.43 3.52 17.03
N LEU A 97 4.77 4.38 16.25
CA LEU A 97 5.23 5.75 16.03
C LEU A 97 5.40 6.50 17.36
N ARG A 98 4.36 6.50 18.21
CA ARG A 98 4.40 7.17 19.53
C ARG A 98 5.52 6.67 20.41
N GLN A 99 5.83 5.39 20.34
CA GLN A 99 6.93 4.77 21.08
C GLN A 99 8.29 5.31 20.64
N VAL A 100 8.51 5.50 19.32
CA VAL A 100 9.83 5.88 18.77
C VAL A 100 10.06 7.39 18.69
N VAL A 101 8.98 8.22 18.67
CA VAL A 101 9.06 9.68 18.55
C VAL A 101 10.10 10.32 19.48
N PRO A 102 10.23 9.93 20.79
CA PRO A 102 11.21 10.54 21.70
C PRO A 102 12.68 10.33 21.30
N ARG A 103 12.95 9.42 20.36
CA ARG A 103 14.30 9.06 19.92
C ARG A 103 14.60 9.50 18.49
N LEU A 104 13.63 10.09 17.80
CA LEU A 104 13.84 10.59 16.44
C LEU A 104 14.76 11.83 16.47
N LYS A 105 15.61 11.95 15.47
CA LYS A 105 16.36 13.17 15.21
C LYS A 105 15.42 14.31 14.81
N PRO A 106 15.83 15.56 15.03
CA PRO A 106 15.24 16.68 14.29
C PRO A 106 15.27 16.40 12.78
N ASP A 107 14.24 16.81 12.07
CA ASP A 107 14.05 16.64 10.62
C ASP A 107 13.99 15.18 10.13
N ALA A 108 13.96 14.20 11.03
CA ALA A 108 13.69 12.82 10.64
C ALA A 108 12.28 12.68 10.05
N ILE A 109 12.18 11.96 8.94
CA ILE A 109 10.90 11.71 8.27
C ILE A 109 10.43 10.30 8.62
N VAL A 110 9.21 10.19 9.16
CA VAL A 110 8.55 8.91 9.39
C VAL A 110 7.44 8.73 8.37
N SER A 111 7.39 7.58 7.75
CA SER A 111 6.31 7.16 6.86
C SER A 111 5.82 5.76 7.24
N ASP A 112 4.69 5.36 6.71
CA ASP A 112 4.13 4.03 6.93
C ASP A 112 3.78 3.34 5.60
N VAL A 113 3.22 2.13 5.67
CA VAL A 113 2.75 1.36 4.51
C VAL A 113 1.32 0.84 4.70
N GLY A 114 0.57 1.42 5.62
CA GLY A 114 -0.77 0.95 5.99
C GLY A 114 -1.79 1.07 4.87
N SER A 115 -2.76 0.17 4.86
CA SER A 115 -3.79 0.10 3.82
C SER A 115 -4.92 1.11 4.01
N VAL A 116 -4.95 1.86 5.09
CA VAL A 116 -5.86 2.97 5.39
C VAL A 116 -5.07 4.20 5.84
N LYS A 117 -5.55 5.41 5.56
CA LYS A 117 -4.72 6.62 5.73
C LYS A 117 -5.35 7.73 6.57
N ALA A 118 -6.67 7.89 6.57
CA ALA A 118 -7.31 9.03 7.22
C ALA A 118 -6.88 9.19 8.68
N GLU A 119 -7.13 8.17 9.50
CA GLU A 119 -6.79 8.21 10.92
C GLU A 119 -5.27 8.12 11.17
N ILE A 120 -4.55 7.30 10.39
CA ILE A 120 -3.08 7.15 10.52
C ILE A 120 -2.38 8.48 10.23
N SER A 121 -2.73 9.17 9.15
CA SER A 121 -2.09 10.44 8.78
C SER A 121 -2.37 11.54 9.79
N ARG A 122 -3.62 11.63 10.28
CA ARG A 122 -4.00 12.59 11.31
C ARG A 122 -3.27 12.33 12.64
N LEU A 123 -3.37 11.13 13.18
CA LEU A 123 -2.73 10.78 14.45
C LEU A 123 -1.20 10.75 14.34
N GLY A 124 -0.66 10.36 13.21
CA GLY A 124 0.77 10.37 12.93
C GLY A 124 1.32 11.79 12.97
N ARG A 125 0.64 12.74 12.32
CA ARG A 125 1.02 14.16 12.35
C ARG A 125 0.93 14.75 13.75
N GLU A 126 -0.10 14.40 14.53
CA GLU A 126 -0.25 14.84 15.92
C GLU A 126 0.83 14.26 16.85
N ALA A 127 1.29 13.03 16.57
CA ALA A 127 2.24 12.33 17.42
C ALA A 127 3.66 12.91 17.32
N VAL A 128 4.10 13.36 16.12
CA VAL A 128 5.48 13.83 15.92
C VAL A 128 5.73 15.16 16.64
N ARG A 129 6.93 15.29 17.23
CA ARG A 129 7.40 16.43 18.02
C ARG A 129 8.90 16.66 17.68
N GLY A 130 9.44 17.79 18.16
CA GLY A 130 10.89 18.02 18.11
C GLY A 130 11.45 18.22 16.70
N GLY A 131 10.65 18.67 15.74
CA GLY A 131 11.09 18.90 14.37
C GLY A 131 10.98 17.68 13.44
N ALA A 132 10.61 16.50 13.94
CA ALA A 132 10.37 15.34 13.07
C ALA A 132 9.06 15.48 12.29
N HIS A 133 8.96 14.77 11.16
CA HIS A 133 7.80 14.81 10.27
C HIS A 133 7.16 13.43 10.12
N PHE A 134 5.82 13.39 9.94
CA PHE A 134 5.10 12.20 9.55
C PHE A 134 4.39 12.42 8.22
N VAL A 135 4.55 11.50 7.29
CA VAL A 135 3.88 11.51 5.98
C VAL A 135 3.38 10.10 5.68
N GLY A 136 2.07 9.92 5.63
CA GLY A 136 1.46 8.63 5.32
C GLY A 136 1.77 8.17 3.91
N ALA A 137 1.96 6.85 3.73
CA ALA A 137 2.06 6.25 2.41
C ALA A 137 1.36 4.88 2.37
N HIS A 138 0.94 4.48 1.16
CA HIS A 138 0.37 3.17 0.91
C HIS A 138 0.79 2.65 -0.46
N PRO A 139 1.77 1.75 -0.55
CA PRO A 139 2.09 1.05 -1.79
C PRO A 139 1.00 0.03 -2.11
N MET A 140 0.34 0.18 -3.28
CA MET A 140 -0.66 -0.76 -3.80
C MET A 140 0.04 -2.01 -4.36
N ALA A 141 0.79 -2.67 -3.49
CA ALA A 141 1.60 -3.83 -3.81
C ALA A 141 1.49 -4.86 -2.67
N GLY A 142 1.59 -6.13 -3.02
CA GLY A 142 1.49 -7.21 -2.03
C GLY A 142 1.15 -8.53 -2.68
N SER A 143 1.02 -9.54 -1.85
CA SER A 143 0.52 -10.87 -2.22
C SER A 143 -0.14 -11.52 -1.01
N GLU A 144 -0.73 -12.69 -1.21
CA GLU A 144 -1.26 -13.53 -0.14
C GLU A 144 -0.18 -14.12 0.80
N LYS A 145 1.09 -13.97 0.44
CA LYS A 145 2.23 -14.45 1.23
C LYS A 145 2.56 -13.48 2.36
N THR A 146 2.98 -14.03 3.49
CA THR A 146 3.38 -13.25 4.66
C THR A 146 4.85 -13.49 5.00
N GLY A 147 5.48 -12.50 5.66
CA GLY A 147 6.87 -12.58 6.10
C GLY A 147 7.86 -11.95 5.12
N TRP A 148 8.96 -11.47 5.67
CA TRP A 148 10.03 -10.77 4.95
C TRP A 148 10.76 -11.68 3.93
N GLN A 149 10.74 -13.00 4.14
CA GLN A 149 11.35 -13.98 3.23
C GLN A 149 10.76 -13.94 1.82
N HIS A 150 9.50 -13.52 1.71
CA HIS A 150 8.79 -13.38 0.43
C HIS A 150 8.96 -11.98 -0.20
N GLY A 151 9.66 -11.06 0.49
CA GLY A 151 9.97 -9.74 -0.04
C GLY A 151 10.85 -9.80 -1.28
N LYS A 152 10.60 -8.85 -2.22
CA LYS A 152 11.34 -8.72 -3.48
C LYS A 152 11.70 -7.26 -3.70
N ALA A 153 12.87 -7.00 -4.29
CA ALA A 153 13.29 -5.62 -4.62
C ALA A 153 12.39 -4.98 -5.68
N GLU A 154 11.82 -5.77 -6.57
CA GLU A 154 10.98 -5.34 -7.69
C GLU A 154 9.49 -5.25 -7.33
N LEU A 155 9.11 -5.45 -6.06
CA LEU A 155 7.70 -5.49 -5.65
C LEU A 155 6.93 -4.22 -6.02
N PHE A 156 7.61 -3.10 -6.05
CA PHE A 156 7.01 -1.76 -6.26
C PHE A 156 7.08 -1.29 -7.71
N ASP A 157 7.78 -2.00 -8.61
CA ASP A 157 8.00 -1.57 -9.99
C ASP A 157 6.69 -1.36 -10.73
N GLY A 158 6.45 -0.12 -11.17
CA GLY A 158 5.23 0.29 -11.85
C GLY A 158 3.95 0.19 -11.01
N ARG A 159 4.05 -0.06 -9.70
CA ARG A 159 2.90 -0.09 -8.79
C ARG A 159 2.59 1.29 -8.25
N THR A 160 1.31 1.60 -8.14
CA THR A 160 0.87 2.84 -7.50
C THR A 160 1.29 2.84 -6.03
N CYS A 161 1.86 3.95 -5.57
CA CYS A 161 2.02 4.26 -4.17
C CYS A 161 1.33 5.59 -3.86
N PHE A 162 0.32 5.55 -3.02
CA PHE A 162 -0.29 6.77 -2.51
C PHE A 162 0.59 7.40 -1.44
N VAL A 163 0.80 8.71 -1.53
CA VAL A 163 1.42 9.53 -0.48
C VAL A 163 0.36 10.51 0.01
N THR A 164 0.11 10.53 1.31
CA THR A 164 -1.07 11.18 1.88
C THR A 164 -0.67 12.23 2.93
N PRO A 165 -0.15 13.41 2.49
CA PRO A 165 0.08 14.52 3.39
C PRO A 165 -1.26 15.06 3.91
N VAL A 166 -1.27 15.56 5.15
CA VAL A 166 -2.35 16.41 5.67
C VAL A 166 -1.97 17.89 5.51
N ASP A 167 -2.93 18.82 5.62
CA ASP A 167 -2.71 20.25 5.36
C ASP A 167 -1.52 20.86 6.12
N SER A 168 -1.26 20.38 7.33
CA SER A 168 -0.13 20.84 8.16
C SER A 168 1.17 20.08 7.93
N THR A 169 1.23 19.19 6.93
CA THR A 169 2.46 18.44 6.58
C THR A 169 3.47 19.40 5.93
N ASP A 170 4.73 19.28 6.34
CA ASP A 170 5.81 19.99 5.68
C ASP A 170 5.96 19.53 4.22
N ALA A 171 5.99 20.50 3.30
CA ALA A 171 5.99 20.22 1.86
C ALA A 171 7.28 19.50 1.40
N GLU A 172 8.41 19.78 2.03
CA GLU A 172 9.69 19.12 1.72
C GLU A 172 9.71 17.69 2.21
N ALA A 173 9.16 17.43 3.41
CA ALA A 173 8.97 16.08 3.93
C ALA A 173 8.05 15.25 3.02
N ALA A 174 6.92 15.81 2.57
CA ALA A 174 6.02 15.16 1.64
C ALA A 174 6.70 14.85 0.29
N ALA A 175 7.45 15.81 -0.25
CA ALA A 175 8.21 15.62 -1.48
C ALA A 175 9.31 14.55 -1.33
N SER A 176 9.95 14.48 -0.15
CA SER A 176 10.98 13.48 0.16
C SER A 176 10.41 12.06 0.22
N VAL A 177 9.24 11.87 0.86
CA VAL A 177 8.56 10.56 0.85
C VAL A 177 8.11 10.17 -0.56
N ALA A 178 7.57 11.12 -1.32
CA ALA A 178 7.18 10.87 -2.71
C ALA A 178 8.38 10.47 -3.58
N ARG A 179 9.52 11.11 -3.40
CA ARG A 179 10.78 10.77 -4.09
C ARG A 179 11.25 9.39 -3.67
N PHE A 180 11.30 9.10 -2.37
CA PHE A 180 11.69 7.79 -1.84
C PHE A 180 10.92 6.65 -2.53
N TRP A 181 9.61 6.74 -2.63
CA TRP A 181 8.81 5.70 -3.28
C TRP A 181 9.06 5.60 -4.79
N ARG A 182 9.31 6.74 -5.49
CA ARG A 182 9.73 6.70 -6.91
C ARG A 182 11.08 6.02 -7.07
N ASP A 183 12.03 6.31 -6.17
CA ASP A 183 13.36 5.70 -6.17
C ASP A 183 13.28 4.19 -5.88
N LEU A 184 12.24 3.72 -5.18
CA LEU A 184 11.92 2.29 -5.04
C LEU A 184 11.18 1.69 -6.25
N GLY A 185 10.87 2.46 -7.29
CA GLY A 185 10.23 2.01 -8.54
C GLY A 185 8.72 2.22 -8.61
N ALA A 186 8.10 2.83 -7.62
CA ALA A 186 6.66 3.06 -7.59
C ALA A 186 6.21 4.25 -8.46
N GLU A 187 4.98 4.16 -8.99
CA GLU A 187 4.25 5.30 -9.54
C GLU A 187 3.54 6.04 -8.40
N VAL A 188 4.05 7.22 -8.02
CA VAL A 188 3.53 7.95 -6.86
C VAL A 188 2.36 8.85 -7.24
N VAL A 189 1.28 8.72 -6.47
CA VAL A 189 0.11 9.60 -6.50
C VAL A 189 -0.02 10.28 -5.14
N THR A 190 0.00 11.62 -5.12
CA THR A 190 -0.19 12.41 -3.90
C THR A 190 -1.64 12.86 -3.82
N ILE A 191 -2.34 12.47 -2.77
CA ILE A 191 -3.75 12.78 -2.51
C ILE A 191 -3.96 12.99 -1.01
N ASP A 192 -5.08 13.59 -0.62
CA ASP A 192 -5.45 13.68 0.79
C ASP A 192 -5.86 12.29 1.34
N PRO A 193 -5.74 12.10 2.68
CA PRO A 193 -6.00 10.79 3.30
C PRO A 193 -7.44 10.31 3.18
N ASP A 194 -8.43 11.20 3.20
CA ASP A 194 -9.85 10.83 3.12
C ASP A 194 -10.20 10.37 1.71
N THR A 195 -9.74 11.09 0.68
CA THR A 195 -9.84 10.66 -0.72
C THR A 195 -9.16 9.31 -0.95
N HIS A 196 -7.99 9.07 -0.33
CA HIS A 196 -7.35 7.76 -0.38
C HIS A 196 -8.28 6.66 0.15
N ASP A 197 -8.86 6.86 1.34
CA ASP A 197 -9.68 5.84 2.00
C ASP A 197 -10.99 5.58 1.22
N GLU A 198 -11.58 6.60 0.60
CA GLU A 198 -12.68 6.45 -0.35
C GLU A 198 -12.27 5.60 -1.56
N ILE A 199 -11.16 5.92 -2.22
CA ILE A 199 -10.67 5.19 -3.40
C ILE A 199 -10.45 3.71 -3.05
N VAL A 200 -9.69 3.41 -1.99
CA VAL A 200 -9.37 2.02 -1.65
C VAL A 200 -10.58 1.25 -1.14
N ALA A 201 -11.59 1.92 -0.57
CA ALA A 201 -12.86 1.29 -0.25
C ALA A 201 -13.51 0.68 -1.50
N HIS A 202 -13.47 1.39 -2.64
CA HIS A 202 -14.08 0.95 -3.90
C HIS A 202 -13.23 -0.06 -4.68
N ILE A 203 -11.91 0.17 -4.77
CA ILE A 203 -11.05 -0.64 -5.65
C ILE A 203 -10.34 -1.81 -4.97
N SER A 204 -10.40 -1.89 -3.63
CA SER A 204 -9.72 -2.92 -2.84
C SER A 204 -10.64 -3.57 -1.81
N HIS A 205 -11.23 -2.79 -0.90
CA HIS A 205 -11.96 -3.34 0.23
C HIS A 205 -13.30 -3.94 -0.18
N LEU A 206 -14.07 -3.27 -1.02
CA LEU A 206 -15.31 -3.81 -1.58
C LEU A 206 -15.06 -5.10 -2.40
N PRO A 207 -14.11 -5.16 -3.34
CA PRO A 207 -13.76 -6.40 -4.03
C PRO A 207 -13.43 -7.57 -3.09
N GLN A 208 -12.69 -7.32 -2.01
CA GLN A 208 -12.39 -8.34 -1.01
C GLN A 208 -13.64 -8.85 -0.30
N LEU A 209 -14.54 -7.95 0.10
CA LEU A 209 -15.82 -8.32 0.72
C LEU A 209 -16.68 -9.15 -0.24
N LEU A 210 -16.76 -8.75 -1.50
CA LEU A 210 -17.56 -9.44 -2.52
C LEU A 210 -17.02 -10.84 -2.79
N ALA A 211 -15.71 -11.00 -2.92
CA ALA A 211 -15.08 -12.30 -3.09
C ALA A 211 -15.35 -13.22 -1.88
N SER A 212 -15.21 -12.68 -0.67
CA SER A 212 -15.46 -13.43 0.57
C SER A 212 -16.93 -13.79 0.74
N ALA A 213 -17.85 -12.85 0.45
CA ALA A 213 -19.30 -13.07 0.51
C ALA A 213 -19.75 -14.13 -0.51
N LEU A 214 -19.22 -14.10 -1.73
CA LEU A 214 -19.49 -15.09 -2.76
C LEU A 214 -19.04 -16.49 -2.31
N CYS A 215 -17.84 -16.62 -1.76
CA CYS A 215 -17.36 -17.89 -1.20
C CYS A 215 -18.22 -18.38 -0.05
N ALA A 216 -18.59 -17.50 0.89
CA ALA A 216 -19.44 -17.84 2.03
C ALA A 216 -20.85 -18.28 1.57
N PHE A 217 -21.41 -17.59 0.58
CA PHE A 217 -22.70 -18.00 -0.03
C PHE A 217 -22.61 -19.38 -0.68
N LEU A 218 -21.56 -19.64 -1.47
CA LEU A 218 -21.38 -20.93 -2.13
C LEU A 218 -21.10 -22.06 -1.14
N ALA A 219 -20.48 -21.77 0.00
CA ALA A 219 -20.25 -22.74 1.06
C ALA A 219 -21.55 -23.30 1.69
N THR A 220 -22.68 -22.61 1.53
CA THR A 220 -24.00 -23.08 1.96
C THR A 220 -24.71 -23.97 0.92
N ARG A 221 -24.08 -24.22 -0.23
CA ARG A 221 -24.62 -25.03 -1.33
C ARG A 221 -24.01 -26.42 -1.32
N ASP A 222 -24.42 -27.27 -2.29
CA ASP A 222 -23.87 -28.61 -2.43
C ASP A 222 -22.32 -28.55 -2.56
N PRO A 223 -21.57 -29.19 -1.67
CA PRO A 223 -20.11 -29.16 -1.68
C PRO A 223 -19.47 -29.66 -2.98
N SER A 224 -20.18 -30.49 -3.77
CA SER A 224 -19.67 -30.98 -5.05
C SER A 224 -19.53 -29.88 -6.10
N TRP A 225 -20.27 -28.78 -6.00
CA TRP A 225 -20.27 -27.69 -6.98
C TRP A 225 -18.89 -27.04 -7.15
N ARG A 226 -18.06 -27.04 -6.10
CA ARG A 226 -16.67 -26.55 -6.19
C ARG A 226 -15.84 -27.27 -7.22
N ASN A 227 -16.19 -28.56 -7.51
CA ASN A 227 -15.45 -29.38 -8.49
C ASN A 227 -15.77 -28.96 -9.93
N TYR A 228 -16.86 -28.22 -10.15
CA TYR A 228 -17.27 -27.71 -11.45
C TYR A 228 -16.84 -26.28 -11.71
N ALA A 229 -16.09 -25.67 -10.75
CA ALA A 229 -15.65 -24.27 -10.85
C ALA A 229 -14.68 -24.07 -12.02
N GLY A 230 -15.05 -23.22 -12.96
CA GLY A 230 -14.20 -22.72 -14.03
C GLY A 230 -13.27 -21.58 -13.60
N GLY A 231 -12.47 -21.06 -14.56
CA GLY A 231 -11.54 -19.95 -14.36
C GLY A 231 -12.20 -18.71 -13.79
N GLY A 232 -13.38 -18.33 -14.31
CA GLY A 232 -14.08 -17.13 -13.85
C GLY A 232 -14.36 -17.11 -12.35
N LEU A 233 -14.86 -18.21 -11.77
CA LEU A 233 -15.07 -18.28 -10.31
C LEU A 233 -13.75 -18.23 -9.55
N ARG A 234 -12.72 -18.95 -10.01
CA ARG A 234 -11.40 -18.98 -9.36
C ARG A 234 -10.76 -17.61 -9.33
N ASP A 235 -10.80 -16.87 -10.44
CA ASP A 235 -10.22 -15.54 -10.54
C ASP A 235 -10.97 -14.52 -9.66
N THR A 236 -12.31 -14.54 -9.71
CA THR A 236 -13.16 -13.64 -8.91
C THR A 236 -13.00 -13.88 -7.41
N THR A 237 -12.76 -15.11 -6.98
CA THR A 237 -12.68 -15.47 -5.56
C THR A 237 -11.27 -15.62 -5.03
N ARG A 238 -10.24 -15.46 -5.85
CA ARG A 238 -8.83 -15.67 -5.46
C ARG A 238 -8.44 -14.90 -4.19
N ILE A 239 -8.86 -13.65 -4.09
CA ILE A 239 -8.52 -12.78 -2.95
C ILE A 239 -9.25 -13.17 -1.64
N ALA A 240 -10.33 -13.95 -1.70
CA ALA A 240 -11.01 -14.45 -0.50
C ALA A 240 -10.12 -15.35 0.39
N ALA A 241 -9.00 -15.87 -0.14
CA ALA A 241 -8.01 -16.65 0.61
C ALA A 241 -7.06 -15.80 1.49
N SER A 242 -7.21 -14.49 1.50
CA SER A 242 -6.37 -13.56 2.27
C SER A 242 -6.54 -13.72 3.78
N ASP A 243 -5.55 -13.26 4.56
CA ASP A 243 -5.56 -13.33 6.03
C ASP A 243 -6.75 -12.56 6.62
N THR A 244 -7.61 -13.28 7.34
CA THR A 244 -8.84 -12.72 7.91
C THR A 244 -8.58 -11.72 9.04
N LYS A 245 -7.45 -11.83 9.77
CA LYS A 245 -7.09 -10.88 10.83
C LYS A 245 -6.69 -9.55 10.24
N LEU A 246 -5.87 -9.59 9.18
CA LEU A 246 -5.48 -8.39 8.44
C LEU A 246 -6.72 -7.65 7.90
N TRP A 247 -7.60 -8.37 7.21
CA TRP A 247 -8.78 -7.78 6.59
C TRP A 247 -9.81 -7.27 7.61
N ARG A 248 -9.95 -7.96 8.75
CA ARG A 248 -10.79 -7.45 9.85
C ARG A 248 -10.32 -6.06 10.30
N THR A 249 -9.02 -5.88 10.51
CA THR A 249 -8.45 -4.58 10.92
C THR A 249 -8.65 -3.53 9.84
N ILE A 250 -8.37 -3.83 8.57
CA ILE A 250 -8.57 -2.89 7.45
C ILE A 250 -10.03 -2.43 7.37
N LEU A 251 -10.97 -3.38 7.43
CA LEU A 251 -12.41 -3.08 7.34
C LEU A 251 -12.92 -2.32 8.57
N GLN A 252 -12.34 -2.53 9.73
CA GLN A 252 -12.65 -1.78 10.94
C GLN A 252 -12.21 -0.32 10.81
N GLU A 253 -10.98 -0.08 10.37
CA GLU A 253 -10.39 1.25 10.25
C GLU A 253 -11.00 2.08 9.11
N ASN A 254 -11.45 1.44 8.02
CA ASN A 254 -12.12 2.12 6.89
C ASN A 254 -13.63 1.82 6.81
N ARG A 255 -14.24 1.57 7.96
CA ARG A 255 -15.62 1.06 8.05
C ARG A 255 -16.65 1.92 7.30
N ASP A 256 -16.59 3.22 7.46
CA ASP A 256 -17.66 4.11 6.96
C ASP A 256 -17.60 4.26 5.44
N GLU A 257 -16.42 4.36 4.86
CA GLU A 257 -16.24 4.36 3.41
C GLU A 257 -16.61 3.01 2.78
N VAL A 258 -16.22 1.91 3.43
CA VAL A 258 -16.60 0.56 2.99
C VAL A 258 -18.11 0.37 3.02
N LEU A 259 -18.80 0.85 4.04
CA LEU A 259 -20.27 0.80 4.10
C LEU A 259 -20.92 1.66 3.00
N ARG A 260 -20.33 2.81 2.68
CA ARG A 260 -20.80 3.67 1.57
C ARG A 260 -20.66 2.95 0.23
N ALA A 261 -19.47 2.42 -0.05
CA ALA A 261 -19.19 1.65 -1.26
C ALA A 261 -20.10 0.42 -1.40
N LEU A 262 -20.34 -0.30 -0.29
CA LEU A 262 -21.21 -1.48 -0.28
C LEU A 262 -22.67 -1.14 -0.62
N ARG A 263 -23.21 -0.04 -0.07
CA ARG A 263 -24.58 0.42 -0.41
C ARG A 263 -24.71 0.76 -1.89
N GLN A 264 -23.78 1.53 -2.44
CA GLN A 264 -23.76 1.87 -3.86
C GLN A 264 -23.69 0.63 -4.76
N PHE A 265 -22.93 -0.38 -4.34
CA PHE A 265 -22.87 -1.64 -5.07
C PHE A 265 -24.15 -2.46 -4.94
N GLN A 266 -24.84 -2.41 -3.79
CA GLN A 266 -26.15 -3.04 -3.62
C GLN A 266 -27.18 -2.44 -4.58
N ASP A 267 -27.22 -1.10 -4.76
CA ASP A 267 -28.09 -0.43 -5.72
C ASP A 267 -27.87 -0.95 -7.16
N GLU A 268 -26.60 -1.20 -7.54
CA GLU A 268 -26.28 -1.77 -8.87
C GLU A 268 -26.77 -3.22 -9.00
N LEU A 269 -26.66 -4.05 -7.94
CA LEU A 269 -27.21 -5.41 -7.93
C LEU A 269 -28.74 -5.42 -8.00
N GLU A 270 -29.40 -4.50 -7.28
CA GLU A 270 -30.86 -4.34 -7.34
C GLU A 270 -31.32 -3.97 -8.75
N GLY A 271 -30.56 -3.13 -9.45
CA GLY A 271 -30.81 -2.82 -10.85
C GLY A 271 -30.75 -4.04 -11.78
N PHE A 272 -29.75 -4.92 -11.61
CA PHE A 272 -29.70 -6.20 -12.31
C PHE A 272 -30.88 -7.11 -11.95
N GLN A 273 -31.23 -7.20 -10.67
CA GLN A 273 -32.35 -8.01 -10.19
C GLN A 273 -33.68 -7.52 -10.80
N ALA A 274 -33.92 -6.22 -10.81
CA ALA A 274 -35.14 -5.63 -11.38
C ALA A 274 -35.24 -5.89 -12.89
N ALA A 275 -34.15 -5.70 -13.63
CA ALA A 275 -34.15 -5.95 -15.09
C ALA A 275 -34.42 -7.44 -15.40
N LEU A 276 -33.82 -8.36 -14.65
CA LEU A 276 -34.07 -9.80 -14.80
C LEU A 276 -35.51 -10.18 -14.44
N ALA A 277 -36.05 -9.65 -13.34
CA ALA A 277 -37.43 -9.90 -12.90
C ALA A 277 -38.45 -9.43 -13.95
N ASN A 278 -38.21 -8.29 -14.57
CA ASN A 278 -39.07 -7.70 -15.61
C ASN A 278 -38.79 -8.28 -17.01
N ARG A 279 -37.84 -9.20 -17.16
CA ARG A 279 -37.37 -9.74 -18.45
C ARG A 279 -36.88 -8.65 -19.41
N ASP A 280 -36.38 -7.54 -18.88
CA ASP A 280 -35.77 -6.47 -19.65
C ASP A 280 -34.31 -6.82 -19.97
N PHE A 281 -34.14 -7.67 -20.98
CA PHE A 281 -32.79 -8.10 -21.41
C PHE A 281 -32.02 -7.00 -22.15
N ILE A 282 -32.69 -5.92 -22.59
CA ILE A 282 -32.01 -4.74 -23.14
C ILE A 282 -31.26 -4.03 -22.02
N GLU A 283 -31.93 -3.78 -20.89
CA GLU A 283 -31.26 -3.17 -19.72
C GLU A 283 -30.19 -4.10 -19.13
N VAL A 284 -30.42 -5.43 -19.08
CA VAL A 284 -29.38 -6.38 -18.68
C VAL A 284 -28.12 -6.24 -19.57
N ALA A 285 -28.31 -6.20 -20.89
CA ALA A 285 -27.20 -6.03 -21.83
C ALA A 285 -26.50 -4.68 -21.66
N ALA A 286 -27.24 -3.60 -21.45
CA ALA A 286 -26.67 -2.27 -21.20
C ALA A 286 -25.80 -2.23 -19.93
N ARG A 287 -26.23 -2.88 -18.83
CA ARG A 287 -25.43 -2.99 -17.60
C ARG A 287 -24.15 -3.79 -17.81
N LEU A 288 -24.24 -4.92 -18.50
CA LEU A 288 -23.05 -5.74 -18.84
C LEU A 288 -22.06 -4.95 -19.69
N GLU A 289 -22.56 -4.19 -20.68
CA GLU A 289 -21.70 -3.36 -21.53
C GLU A 289 -21.00 -2.23 -20.77
N ARG A 290 -21.67 -1.57 -19.80
CA ARG A 290 -21.00 -0.60 -18.90
C ARG A 290 -19.86 -1.23 -18.13
N GLY A 291 -20.07 -2.45 -17.59
CA GLY A 291 -19.02 -3.19 -16.90
C GLY A 291 -17.85 -3.55 -17.82
N ARG A 292 -18.14 -4.02 -19.04
CA ARG A 292 -17.12 -4.32 -20.07
C ARG A 292 -16.30 -3.07 -20.40
N ALA A 293 -16.97 -1.96 -20.70
CA ALA A 293 -16.32 -0.71 -21.07
C ALA A 293 -15.41 -0.15 -19.95
N TYR A 294 -15.76 -0.38 -18.69
CA TYR A 294 -14.89 -0.05 -17.56
C TYR A 294 -13.66 -0.97 -17.51
N ARG A 295 -13.85 -2.28 -17.65
CA ARG A 295 -12.77 -3.28 -17.63
C ARG A 295 -11.75 -3.09 -18.76
N ASP A 296 -12.22 -2.73 -19.95
CA ASP A 296 -11.38 -2.51 -21.14
C ASP A 296 -10.39 -1.33 -20.97
N LYS A 297 -10.66 -0.42 -20.02
CA LYS A 297 -9.76 0.70 -19.69
C LYS A 297 -8.61 0.33 -18.76
N PHE A 298 -8.60 -0.87 -18.20
CA PHE A 298 -7.51 -1.28 -17.33
C PHE A 298 -6.22 -1.41 -18.14
N ARG A 299 -5.15 -0.83 -17.61
CA ARG A 299 -3.82 -1.07 -18.19
C ARG A 299 -3.50 -2.58 -18.06
N PRO A 300 -2.79 -3.19 -19.04
CA PRO A 300 -2.28 -4.52 -18.86
C PRO A 300 -1.47 -4.59 -17.56
N SER A 301 -1.69 -5.64 -16.76
CA SER A 301 -0.84 -5.90 -15.60
C SER A 301 0.59 -6.16 -16.11
N LEU A 302 1.52 -5.37 -15.63
CA LEU A 302 2.95 -5.55 -15.86
C LEU A 302 3.45 -6.88 -15.30
#